data_96cb0f1b04c6c1e31f17f9f04564fc01
#
_entry.id   96cb0f1b04c6c1e31f17f9f04564fc01
#
_cell.length_a   1.000
_cell.length_b   1.000
_cell.length_c   1.000
_cell.angle_alpha   90.00
_cell.angle_beta   90.00
_cell.angle_gamma   90.00
#
_symmetry.space_group_name_H-M   'P 1'
#
loop_
_entity.id
_entity.type
_entity.pdbx_description
1 polymer ?
#
loop_
_entity_poly.entity_id
_entity_poly.type
_entity_poly.pdbx_seq_one_letter_code
_entity_poly.pdbx_strand_id
1 'polypeptide(L)'
;MSVQLKKKKVAILMYHSISDHATPKFMQFTVSPALFADHMAYLHQHAYTPITVTQYVHALSQGGDASSALPERPVVLTFDDGFADFFTEAMPVLKQFNFTATLYVATAFVNSTSLWLQREKR
;
A
#
# COMPACT_ATOMS: atom_id res chain seq x y z
N MET A 1 37.15 -12.50 8.80
CA MET A 1 35.98 -12.76 7.96
C MET A 1 35.00 -11.59 8.08
N SER A 2 34.87 -10.80 7.03
CA SER A 2 33.88 -9.75 7.00
C SER A 2 32.53 -10.36 6.63
N VAL A 3 31.58 -10.37 7.54
CA VAL A 3 30.20 -10.70 7.21
C VAL A 3 29.57 -9.47 6.56
N GLN A 4 29.37 -9.54 5.25
CA GLN A 4 28.58 -8.51 4.57
C GLN A 4 27.11 -8.75 4.92
N LEU A 5 26.56 -7.88 5.77
CA LEU A 5 25.13 -7.84 6.01
C LEU A 5 24.45 -7.30 4.77
N LYS A 6 23.73 -8.17 4.05
CA LYS A 6 22.93 -7.73 2.93
C LYS A 6 21.84 -6.79 3.42
N LYS A 7 21.77 -5.58 2.85
CA LYS A 7 20.65 -4.68 3.10
C LYS A 7 19.35 -5.36 2.71
N LYS A 8 18.34 -5.33 3.59
CA LYS A 8 17.02 -5.84 3.28
C LYS A 8 16.40 -5.04 2.13
N LYS A 9 15.91 -5.76 1.13
CA LYS A 9 15.09 -5.15 0.09
C LYS A 9 13.66 -5.02 0.61
N VAL A 10 13.09 -3.83 0.45
CA VAL A 10 11.72 -3.54 0.85
C VAL A 10 10.90 -3.28 -0.40
N ALA A 11 9.89 -4.10 -0.64
CA ALA A 11 8.94 -3.87 -1.72
C ALA A 11 7.94 -2.80 -1.28
N ILE A 12 7.61 -1.90 -2.20
CA ILE A 12 6.57 -0.90 -2.00
C ILE A 12 5.47 -1.19 -3.00
N LEU A 13 4.30 -1.58 -2.50
CA LEU A 13 3.12 -1.84 -3.33
C LEU A 13 2.25 -0.61 -3.34
N MET A 14 1.88 -0.15 -4.52
CA MET A 14 1.06 1.05 -4.69
C MET A 14 -0.31 0.66 -5.24
N TYR A 15 -1.35 1.02 -4.49
CA TYR A 15 -2.74 0.84 -4.88
C TYR A 15 -3.41 2.20 -5.03
N HIS A 16 -4.44 2.27 -5.85
CA HIS A 16 -5.30 3.43 -5.99
C HIS A 16 -6.72 3.03 -5.59
N SER A 17 -7.51 2.52 -6.50
CA SER A 17 -8.89 2.10 -6.25
C SER A 17 -8.98 0.58 -6.09
N ILE A 18 -9.79 0.16 -5.13
CA ILE A 18 -10.13 -1.25 -4.90
C ILE A 18 -11.61 -1.40 -5.22
N SER A 19 -11.92 -1.80 -6.45
CA SER A 19 -13.30 -1.81 -6.93
C SER A 19 -13.46 -2.81 -8.09
N ASP A 20 -14.67 -3.33 -8.24
CA ASP A 20 -15.07 -4.08 -9.43
C ASP A 20 -15.54 -3.17 -10.56
N HIS A 21 -15.68 -1.87 -10.28
CA HIS A 21 -16.25 -0.89 -11.20
C HIS A 21 -15.26 0.23 -11.47
N ALA A 22 -14.75 0.28 -12.68
CA ALA A 22 -13.87 1.36 -13.13
C ALA A 22 -14.20 1.72 -14.57
N THR A 23 -13.99 3.00 -14.91
CA THR A 23 -14.01 3.39 -16.34
C THR A 23 -12.85 2.70 -17.06
N PRO A 24 -12.96 2.43 -18.38
CA PRO A 24 -11.87 1.78 -19.11
C PRO A 24 -10.51 2.46 -18.94
N LYS A 25 -10.48 3.79 -18.89
CA LYS A 25 -9.23 4.54 -18.70
C LYS A 25 -8.64 4.37 -17.31
N PHE A 26 -9.46 4.22 -16.27
CA PHE A 26 -9.01 4.11 -14.89
C PHE A 26 -8.78 2.66 -14.47
N MET A 27 -9.17 1.69 -15.30
CA MET A 27 -9.06 0.27 -14.98
C MET A 27 -7.62 -0.15 -14.66
N GLN A 28 -6.64 0.48 -15.30
CA GLN A 28 -5.22 0.20 -15.04
C GLN A 28 -4.78 0.55 -13.61
N PHE A 29 -5.51 1.44 -12.92
CA PHE A 29 -5.24 1.86 -11.55
C PHE A 29 -6.18 1.21 -10.54
N THR A 30 -6.95 0.22 -10.97
CA THR A 30 -8.00 -0.41 -10.17
C THR A 30 -7.69 -1.89 -9.99
N VAL A 31 -7.81 -2.35 -8.76
CA VAL A 31 -7.68 -3.77 -8.40
C VAL A 31 -9.03 -4.20 -7.82
N SER A 32 -9.52 -5.38 -8.24
CA SER A 32 -10.77 -5.88 -7.67
C SER A 32 -10.61 -6.22 -6.19
N PRO A 33 -11.68 -6.12 -5.39
CA PRO A 33 -11.62 -6.52 -3.99
C PRO A 33 -11.15 -7.97 -3.79
N ALA A 34 -11.57 -8.88 -4.64
CA ALA A 34 -11.16 -10.29 -4.57
C ALA A 34 -9.65 -10.45 -4.82
N LEU A 35 -9.12 -9.77 -5.84
CA LEU A 35 -7.69 -9.82 -6.13
C LEU A 35 -6.87 -9.15 -5.03
N PHE A 36 -7.36 -8.05 -4.48
CA PHE A 36 -6.70 -7.40 -3.34
C PHE A 36 -6.63 -8.34 -2.13
N ALA A 37 -7.73 -9.02 -1.82
CA ALA A 37 -7.75 -10.01 -0.74
C ALA A 37 -6.75 -11.13 -0.98
N ASP A 38 -6.63 -11.60 -2.22
CA ASP A 38 -5.63 -12.62 -2.59
C ASP A 38 -4.21 -12.11 -2.42
N HIS A 39 -3.94 -10.84 -2.77
CA HIS A 39 -2.63 -10.23 -2.55
C HIS A 39 -2.28 -10.20 -1.05
N MET A 40 -3.22 -9.80 -0.21
CA MET A 40 -2.97 -9.72 1.24
C MET A 40 -2.79 -11.11 1.85
N ALA A 41 -3.59 -12.08 1.41
CA ALA A 41 -3.43 -13.48 1.83
C ALA A 41 -2.05 -14.03 1.45
N TYR A 42 -1.59 -13.71 0.24
CA TYR A 42 -0.24 -14.10 -0.21
C TYR A 42 0.85 -13.54 0.71
N LEU A 43 0.76 -12.25 1.01
CA LEU A 43 1.73 -11.60 1.91
C LEU A 43 1.73 -12.27 3.29
N HIS A 44 0.56 -12.56 3.82
CA HIS A 44 0.42 -13.21 5.12
C HIS A 44 1.00 -14.62 5.10
N GLN A 45 0.67 -15.42 4.09
CA GLN A 45 1.14 -16.80 3.95
C GLN A 45 2.66 -16.90 3.79
N HIS A 46 3.28 -15.88 3.21
CA HIS A 46 4.73 -15.84 2.99
C HIS A 46 5.47 -15.03 4.06
N ALA A 47 4.81 -14.79 5.19
CA ALA A 47 5.40 -14.13 6.37
C ALA A 47 5.93 -12.72 6.10
N TYR A 48 5.33 -12.00 5.17
CA TYR A 48 5.61 -10.58 4.99
C TYR A 48 4.97 -9.77 6.10
N THR A 49 5.68 -8.77 6.59
CA THR A 49 5.16 -7.85 7.60
C THR A 49 5.05 -6.46 7.00
N PRO A 50 3.83 -5.94 6.80
CA PRO A 50 3.65 -4.57 6.35
C PRO A 50 4.16 -3.57 7.39
N ILE A 51 4.86 -2.55 6.88
CA ILE A 51 5.33 -1.41 7.66
C ILE A 51 4.85 -0.12 6.98
N THR A 52 4.82 0.96 7.73
CA THR A 52 4.47 2.26 7.17
C THR A 52 5.67 2.88 6.43
N VAL A 53 5.38 3.84 5.53
CA VAL A 53 6.43 4.64 4.90
C VAL A 53 7.29 5.33 5.94
N THR A 54 6.67 5.86 7.01
CA THR A 54 7.39 6.52 8.10
C THR A 54 8.37 5.59 8.78
N GLN A 55 7.96 4.35 9.08
CA GLN A 55 8.85 3.35 9.68
C GLN A 55 10.02 3.01 8.75
N TYR A 56 9.74 2.90 7.45
CA TYR A 56 10.77 2.60 6.46
C TYR A 56 11.80 3.74 6.36
N VAL A 57 11.32 4.99 6.23
CA VAL A 57 12.19 6.16 6.15
C VAL A 57 13.01 6.33 7.44
N HIS A 58 12.39 6.11 8.58
CA HIS A 58 13.09 6.16 9.88
C HIS A 58 14.22 5.13 9.93
N ALA A 59 13.96 3.89 9.52
CA ALA A 59 14.99 2.85 9.50
C ALA A 59 16.16 3.23 8.57
N LEU A 60 15.87 3.81 7.40
CA LEU A 60 16.91 4.28 6.48
C LEU A 60 17.75 5.40 7.09
N SER A 61 17.14 6.30 7.86
CA SER A 61 17.81 7.47 8.45
C SER A 61 18.75 7.12 9.61
N GLN A 62 18.62 5.93 10.21
CA GLN A 62 19.48 5.50 11.32
C GLN A 62 20.91 5.18 10.87
N GLY A 63 21.17 5.13 9.57
CA GLY A 63 22.49 4.78 9.05
C GLY A 63 22.87 3.34 9.36
N GLY A 64 24.00 2.88 8.82
CA GLY A 64 24.50 1.55 9.09
C GLY A 64 23.54 0.45 8.66
N ASP A 65 23.21 -0.45 9.55
CA ASP A 65 22.36 -1.59 9.26
C ASP A 65 20.89 -1.27 9.54
N ALA A 66 20.23 -0.61 8.58
CA ALA A 66 18.79 -0.32 8.67
C ALA A 66 17.95 -1.61 8.79
N SER A 67 18.50 -2.75 8.40
CA SER A 67 17.80 -4.02 8.43
C SER A 67 17.48 -4.49 9.86
N SER A 68 18.27 -4.07 10.85
CA SER A 68 18.04 -4.49 12.24
C SER A 68 16.79 -3.88 12.87
N ALA A 69 16.32 -2.72 12.34
CA ALA A 69 15.13 -2.03 12.84
C ALA A 69 13.84 -2.50 12.14
N LEU A 70 13.96 -3.31 11.09
CA LEU A 70 12.84 -3.77 10.29
C LEU A 70 12.54 -5.25 10.55
N PRO A 71 11.29 -5.69 10.36
CA PRO A 71 10.98 -7.11 10.37
C PRO A 71 11.77 -7.86 9.29
N GLU A 72 11.78 -9.16 9.34
CA GLU A 72 12.60 -9.98 8.43
C GLU A 72 12.18 -9.84 6.97
N ARG A 73 10.88 -9.78 6.71
CA ARG A 73 10.32 -9.63 5.35
C ARG A 73 9.38 -8.42 5.30
N PRO A 74 9.95 -7.21 5.29
CA PRO A 74 9.11 -6.00 5.30
C PRO A 74 8.51 -5.72 3.94
N VAL A 75 7.31 -5.14 3.93
CA VAL A 75 6.63 -4.63 2.74
C VAL A 75 5.91 -3.34 3.12
N VAL A 76 5.90 -2.36 2.21
CA VAL A 76 5.16 -1.12 2.40
C VAL A 76 3.93 -1.16 1.50
N LEU A 77 2.76 -0.97 2.09
CA LEU A 77 1.50 -0.87 1.36
C LEU A 77 1.09 0.59 1.31
N THR A 78 0.96 1.13 0.09
CA THR A 78 0.52 2.52 -0.10
C THR A 78 -0.75 2.57 -0.91
N PHE A 79 -1.62 3.52 -0.55
CA PHE A 79 -2.88 3.79 -1.24
C PHE A 79 -2.92 5.27 -1.59
N ASP A 80 -3.07 5.58 -2.86
CA ASP A 80 -3.05 6.95 -3.35
C ASP A 80 -4.47 7.49 -3.57
N ASP A 81 -4.59 8.82 -3.51
CA ASP A 81 -5.77 9.62 -3.88
C ASP A 81 -6.93 9.62 -2.88
N GLY A 82 -6.94 8.76 -1.88
CA GLY A 82 -7.95 8.78 -0.82
C GLY A 82 -9.36 8.42 -1.27
N PHE A 83 -9.49 7.44 -2.18
CA PHE A 83 -10.81 6.96 -2.60
C PHE A 83 -11.59 6.35 -1.44
N ALA A 84 -12.93 6.50 -1.47
CA ALA A 84 -13.81 5.94 -0.45
C ALA A 84 -13.70 4.41 -0.35
N ASP A 85 -13.36 3.74 -1.44
CA ASP A 85 -13.21 2.29 -1.47
C ASP A 85 -12.01 1.78 -0.63
N PHE A 86 -11.04 2.63 -0.31
CA PHE A 86 -10.05 2.26 0.69
C PHE A 86 -10.74 1.88 2.01
N PHE A 87 -11.68 2.69 2.45
CA PHE A 87 -12.39 2.46 3.70
C PHE A 87 -13.35 1.27 3.62
N THR A 88 -14.09 1.16 2.51
CA THR A 88 -15.14 0.14 2.38
C THR A 88 -14.60 -1.23 1.95
N GLU A 89 -13.54 -1.27 1.14
CA GLU A 89 -13.06 -2.53 0.55
C GLU A 89 -11.67 -2.94 1.07
N ALA A 90 -10.73 -2.00 1.18
CA ALA A 90 -9.37 -2.34 1.58
C ALA A 90 -9.23 -2.51 3.09
N MET A 91 -9.77 -1.59 3.87
CA MET A 91 -9.58 -1.57 5.32
C MET A 91 -10.08 -2.85 6.02
N PRO A 92 -11.24 -3.43 5.68
CA PRO A 92 -11.67 -4.68 6.30
C PRO A 92 -10.68 -5.82 6.09
N VAL A 93 -10.09 -5.92 4.91
CA VAL A 93 -9.08 -6.95 4.59
C VAL A 93 -7.80 -6.70 5.38
N LEU A 94 -7.33 -5.45 5.43
CA LEU A 94 -6.15 -5.09 6.21
C LEU A 94 -6.34 -5.43 7.69
N LYS A 95 -7.51 -5.14 8.23
CA LYS A 95 -7.84 -5.49 9.63
C LYS A 95 -7.84 -6.99 9.87
N GLN A 96 -8.35 -7.77 8.92
CA GLN A 96 -8.39 -9.23 9.02
C GLN A 96 -7.00 -9.81 9.26
N PHE A 97 -5.98 -9.26 8.60
CA PHE A 97 -4.60 -9.71 8.73
C PHE A 97 -3.77 -8.90 9.73
N ASN A 98 -4.38 -7.91 10.38
CA ASN A 98 -3.69 -6.97 11.25
C ASN A 98 -2.55 -6.26 10.50
N PHE A 99 -2.79 -5.88 9.26
CA PHE A 99 -1.84 -5.19 8.40
C PHE A 99 -1.99 -3.68 8.51
N THR A 100 -0.86 -2.98 8.50
CA THR A 100 -0.82 -1.52 8.42
C THR A 100 -0.56 -1.07 6.98
N ALA A 101 -0.99 0.14 6.65
CA ALA A 101 -0.78 0.74 5.34
C ALA A 101 -0.58 2.25 5.47
N THR A 102 -0.06 2.87 4.42
CA THR A 102 0.08 4.32 4.33
C THR A 102 -0.89 4.85 3.29
N LEU A 103 -1.72 5.80 3.68
CA LEU A 103 -2.71 6.43 2.80
C LEU A 103 -2.29 7.86 2.48
N TYR A 104 -2.18 8.16 1.19
CA TYR A 104 -1.94 9.52 0.69
C TYR A 104 -3.25 10.11 0.20
N VAL A 105 -3.66 11.21 0.79
CA VAL A 105 -4.97 11.83 0.55
C VAL A 105 -4.81 13.13 -0.24
N ALA A 106 -5.61 13.27 -1.31
CA ALA A 106 -5.72 14.52 -2.03
C ALA A 106 -6.65 15.46 -1.24
N THR A 107 -6.07 16.30 -0.37
CA THR A 107 -6.82 17.08 0.63
C THR A 107 -7.83 18.06 0.01
N ALA A 108 -7.57 18.54 -1.20
CA ALA A 108 -8.50 19.42 -1.91
C ALA A 108 -9.84 18.76 -2.23
N PHE A 109 -9.92 17.44 -2.18
CA PHE A 109 -11.11 16.67 -2.56
C PHE A 109 -11.71 15.87 -1.40
N VAL A 110 -11.31 16.18 -0.15
CA VAL A 110 -11.89 15.56 1.03
C VAL A 110 -13.39 15.88 1.08
N ASN A 111 -14.21 14.85 1.29
CA ASN A 111 -15.69 14.94 1.25
C ASN A 111 -16.24 15.41 -0.11
N SER A 112 -15.52 15.15 -1.18
CA SER A 112 -15.87 15.56 -2.54
C SER A 112 -15.74 14.37 -3.50
N THR A 113 -16.02 14.62 -4.77
CA THR A 113 -15.80 13.63 -5.84
C THR A 113 -14.44 13.83 -6.49
N SER A 114 -13.97 12.80 -7.18
CA SER A 114 -12.69 12.83 -7.89
C SER A 114 -12.84 13.65 -9.18
N LEU A 115 -12.70 14.97 -9.07
CA LEU A 115 -12.92 15.88 -10.21
C LEU A 115 -11.97 15.59 -11.38
N TRP A 116 -10.77 15.10 -11.11
CA TRP A 116 -9.84 14.71 -12.18
C TRP A 116 -10.36 13.55 -13.03
N LEU A 117 -11.18 12.67 -12.47
CA LEU A 117 -11.81 11.58 -13.23
C LEU A 117 -12.95 12.09 -14.12
N GLN A 118 -13.60 13.19 -13.74
CA GLN A 118 -14.70 13.75 -14.51
C GLN A 118 -14.22 14.41 -15.79
N ARG A 119 -12.99 14.93 -15.80
CA ARG A 119 -12.39 15.55 -17.00
C ARG A 119 -12.12 14.56 -18.12
N GLU A 120 -12.06 13.28 -17.81
CA GLU A 120 -11.81 12.23 -18.80
C GLU A 120 -13.07 11.82 -19.57
N LYS A 121 -14.25 12.28 -19.15
CA LYS A 121 -15.53 11.97 -19.82
C LYS A 121 -15.85 12.90 -20.99
N ARG A 122 -14.97 13.82 -21.32
CA ARG A 122 -15.17 14.74 -22.45
C ARG A 122 -14.49 14.21 -23.72
#